data_ec640ab030bc198b9746043b62410fc0
#
_entry.id   ec640ab030bc198b9746043b62410fc0
#
_cell.length_a   1.000
_cell.length_b   1.000
_cell.length_c   1.000
_cell.angle_alpha   90.00
_cell.angle_beta   90.00
_cell.angle_gamma   90.00
#
_symmetry.space_group_name_H-M   'P 1'
#
loop_
_entity.id
_entity.type
_entity.pdbx_description
1 polymer ?
#
loop_
_entity_poly.entity_id
_entity_poly.type
_entity_poly.pdbx_seq_one_letter_code
_entity_poly.pdbx_strand_id
1 'polypeptide(L)' 'MRTITALFVGLGSIGTRHLKNLHNLCTDRGWTLQADALRSDLHRPLRDGVAELLHAQYTDLAAAPARYDMV' A
#
# COMPACT_ATOMS: atom_id res chain seq x y z
N MET A 1 6.65 3.77 -18.98
CA MET A 1 6.15 2.99 -17.81
C MET A 1 5.58 3.96 -16.78
N ARG A 2 4.42 3.66 -16.26
CA ARG A 2 3.76 4.51 -15.28
C ARG A 2 3.97 3.96 -13.87
N THR A 3 4.23 4.85 -12.90
CA THR A 3 4.26 4.52 -11.50
C THR A 3 3.02 5.11 -10.81
N ILE A 4 2.30 4.26 -10.09
CA ILE A 4 1.14 4.66 -9.28
C ILE A 4 1.57 4.63 -7.83
N THR A 5 1.35 5.72 -7.10
CA THR A 5 1.59 5.80 -5.67
C THR A 5 0.26 5.77 -4.92
N ALA A 6 0.15 4.89 -3.94
CA ALA A 6 -1.09 4.72 -3.17
C ALA A 6 -0.78 4.62 -1.68
N LEU A 7 -1.63 5.25 -0.87
CA LEU A 7 -1.56 5.13 0.58
C LEU A 7 -2.78 4.34 1.08
N PHE A 8 -2.52 3.26 1.81
CA PHE A 8 -3.56 2.44 2.43
C PHE A 8 -3.63 2.78 3.92
N VAL A 9 -4.77 3.31 4.35
CA VAL A 9 -5.02 3.63 5.75
C VAL A 9 -5.64 2.39 6.40
N GLY A 10 -4.81 1.65 7.12
CA GLY A 10 -5.19 0.36 7.68
C GLY A 10 -5.10 -0.77 6.67
N LEU A 11 -4.64 -1.93 7.12
CA LEU A 11 -4.52 -3.14 6.30
C LEU A 11 -5.20 -4.31 6.98
N GLY A 12 -6.50 -4.16 7.26
CA GLY A 12 -7.36 -5.27 7.63
C GLY A 12 -7.69 -6.14 6.41
N SER A 13 -8.71 -6.99 6.52
CA SER A 13 -9.07 -7.89 5.42
C SER A 13 -9.49 -7.14 4.16
N ILE A 14 -10.25 -6.06 4.28
CA ILE A 14 -10.69 -5.27 3.13
C ILE A 14 -9.51 -4.51 2.50
N GLY A 15 -8.69 -3.87 3.32
CA GLY A 15 -7.52 -3.13 2.84
C GLY A 15 -6.51 -4.03 2.13
N THR A 16 -6.28 -5.22 2.67
CA THR A 16 -5.41 -6.22 2.06
C THR A 16 -5.95 -6.65 0.69
N ARG A 17 -7.25 -6.87 0.59
CA ARG A 17 -7.89 -7.25 -0.67
C ARG A 17 -7.74 -6.15 -1.72
N HIS A 18 -7.97 -4.90 -1.34
CA HIS A 18 -7.80 -3.77 -2.26
C HIS A 18 -6.36 -3.62 -2.72
N LEU A 19 -5.39 -3.79 -1.83
CA LEU A 19 -3.97 -3.73 -2.18
C LEU A 19 -3.62 -4.79 -3.22
N LYS A 20 -4.05 -6.04 -3.01
CA LYS A 20 -3.77 -7.12 -3.94
C LYS A 20 -4.44 -6.89 -5.30
N ASN A 21 -5.69 -6.40 -5.29
CA ASN A 21 -6.41 -6.10 -6.52
C ASN A 21 -5.71 -4.98 -7.32
N LEU A 22 -5.28 -3.93 -6.63
CA LEU A 22 -4.58 -2.82 -7.28
C LEU A 22 -3.23 -3.26 -7.83
N HIS A 23 -2.50 -4.09 -7.08
CA HIS A 23 -1.22 -4.64 -7.53
C HIS A 23 -1.42 -5.44 -8.84
N ASN A 24 -2.42 -6.31 -8.87
CA ASN A 24 -2.71 -7.12 -10.05
C ASN A 24 -3.11 -6.25 -11.24
N LEU A 25 -3.93 -5.23 -11.02
CA LEU A 25 -4.34 -4.31 -12.07
C LEU A 25 -3.14 -3.57 -12.66
N CYS A 26 -2.24 -3.08 -11.81
CA CYS A 26 -1.04 -2.40 -12.27
C CYS A 26 -0.14 -3.34 -13.06
N THR A 27 0.03 -4.58 -12.59
CA THR A 27 0.83 -5.60 -13.28
C THR A 27 0.26 -5.88 -14.67
N ASP A 28 -1.06 -6.03 -14.78
CA ASP A 28 -1.71 -6.30 -16.06
C ASP A 28 -1.52 -5.16 -17.06
N ARG A 29 -1.40 -3.93 -16.57
CA ARG A 29 -1.21 -2.75 -17.42
C ARG A 29 0.25 -2.40 -17.66
N GLY A 30 1.18 -3.15 -17.08
CA GLY A 30 2.61 -2.85 -17.16
C GLY A 30 3.02 -1.64 -16.33
N TRP A 31 2.23 -1.28 -15.32
CA TRP A 31 2.52 -0.17 -14.41
C TRP A 31 3.23 -0.67 -13.16
N THR A 32 4.01 0.22 -12.51
CA THR A 32 4.62 -0.05 -11.23
C THR A 32 3.76 0.54 -10.11
N LEU A 33 3.46 -0.26 -9.09
CA LEU A 33 2.75 0.21 -7.90
C LEU A 33 3.75 0.45 -6.77
N GLN A 34 3.72 1.67 -6.21
CA GLN A 34 4.35 1.99 -4.93
C GLN A 34 3.27 2.16 -3.88
N ALA A 35 3.04 1.14 -3.10
CA ALA A 35 2.01 1.14 -2.06
C ALA A 35 2.65 1.38 -0.70
N ASP A 36 2.17 2.41 0.01
CA ASP A 36 2.54 2.67 1.39
C ASP A 36 1.35 2.37 2.30
N ALA A 37 1.62 2.05 3.55
CA ALA A 37 0.58 1.79 4.53
C ALA A 37 0.72 2.72 5.73
N LEU A 38 -0.40 3.29 6.16
CA LEU A 38 -0.50 3.97 7.45
C LEU A 38 -1.16 3.00 8.44
N ARG A 39 -0.45 2.65 9.48
CA ARG A 39 -0.88 1.65 10.46
C ARG A 39 -0.83 2.22 11.87
N SER A 40 -1.77 1.81 12.71
CA SER A 40 -1.75 2.20 14.12
C SER A 40 -0.63 1.51 14.91
N ASP A 41 -0.21 0.33 14.49
CA ASP A 41 0.80 -0.47 15.16
C ASP A 41 1.60 -1.28 14.15
N LEU A 42 2.90 -0.96 14.01
CA LEU A 42 3.80 -1.67 13.09
C LEU A 42 4.21 -3.04 13.61
N HIS A 43 3.97 -3.34 14.89
CA HIS A 43 4.27 -4.65 15.47
C HIS A 43 3.20 -5.70 15.15
N ARG A 44 2.03 -5.28 14.69
CA ARG A 44 1.01 -6.22 14.25
C ARG A 44 1.45 -6.93 12.99
N PRO A 45 1.33 -8.28 12.93
CA PRO A 45 1.68 -9.01 11.72
C PRO A 45 0.78 -8.58 10.55
N LEU A 46 1.37 -8.48 9.38
CA LEU A 46 0.62 -8.33 8.14
C LEU A 46 0.14 -9.69 7.65
N ARG A 47 -0.93 -9.69 6.85
CA ARG A 47 -1.40 -10.90 6.20
C ARG A 47 -0.36 -11.39 5.18
N ASP A 48 -0.43 -12.68 4.86
CA ASP A 48 0.53 -13.32 3.98
C ASP A 48 0.64 -12.59 2.63
N GLY A 49 1.87 -12.29 2.25
CA GLY A 49 2.18 -11.66 0.97
C GLY A 49 2.02 -10.15 0.95
N VAL A 50 1.45 -9.53 2.00
CA VAL A 50 1.20 -8.08 1.99
C VAL A 50 2.49 -7.29 2.15
N ALA A 51 3.39 -7.71 3.04
CA ALA A 51 4.63 -6.99 3.27
C ALA A 51 5.48 -6.87 2.01
N GLU A 52 5.43 -7.85 1.13
CA GLU A 52 6.17 -7.87 -0.12
C GLU A 52 5.63 -6.86 -1.13
N LEU A 53 4.36 -6.45 -1.00
CA LEU A 53 3.72 -5.50 -1.89
C LEU A 53 3.88 -4.06 -1.43
N LEU A 54 4.34 -3.84 -0.18
CA LEU A 54 4.47 -2.51 0.39
C LEU A 54 5.85 -1.93 0.14
N HIS A 55 5.87 -0.65 -0.27
CA HIS A 55 7.09 0.14 -0.39
C HIS A 55 7.54 0.66 0.97
N ALA A 56 6.62 1.21 1.77
CA ALA A 56 6.91 1.77 3.09
C ALA A 56 5.70 1.66 4.01
N GLN A 57 5.96 1.76 5.32
CA GLN A 57 4.92 1.75 6.35
C GLN A 57 5.15 2.90 7.32
N TYR A 58 4.06 3.55 7.73
CA TYR A 58 4.09 4.69 8.63
C TYR A 58 3.06 4.51 9.74
N THR A 59 3.35 5.05 10.92
CA THR A 59 2.39 5.11 12.03
C THR A 59 1.80 6.51 12.20
N ASP A 60 2.40 7.51 11.58
CA ASP A 60 1.97 8.90 11.66
C ASP A 60 1.83 9.46 10.25
N LEU A 61 0.66 9.99 9.94
CA LEU A 61 0.40 10.58 8.62
C LEU A 61 1.40 11.69 8.28
N ALA A 62 1.88 12.43 9.28
CA ALA A 62 2.85 13.49 9.06
C ALA A 62 4.22 12.95 8.59
N ALA A 63 4.53 11.69 8.86
CA ALA A 63 5.78 11.06 8.42
C ALA A 63 5.69 10.55 6.99
N ALA A 64 4.48 10.39 6.44
CA ALA A 64 4.29 9.91 5.07
C ALA A 64 4.53 11.05 4.07
N PRO A 65 4.95 10.71 2.83
CA PRO A 65 5.02 11.72 1.76
C PRO A 65 3.68 12.42 1.56
N ALA A 66 3.73 13.70 1.16
CA ALA A 66 2.52 14.50 1.00
C ALA A 66 1.73 14.18 -0.26
N ARG A 67 2.28 13.39 -1.18
CA ARG A 67 1.67 13.16 -2.49
C ARG A 67 1.45 11.68 -2.75
N TYR A 68 0.19 11.36 -3.01
CA TYR A 68 -0.22 10.05 -3.51
C TYR A 68 -1.22 10.23 -4.64
N ASP A 69 -1.17 9.35 -5.63
CA ASP A 69 -2.20 9.30 -6.67
C ASP A 69 -3.53 8.82 -6.10
N MET A 70 -3.46 7.97 -5.07
CA MET A 70 -4.63 7.38 -4.41
C MET A 70 -4.42 7.30 -2.90
N VAL A 71 -5.47 7.35 -2.16
CA VAL A 71 -5.46 7.15 -0.70
C VAL A 71 -6.51 6.12 -0.31
#